data_deab9880f45455c384bc8eec2412faea
#
_entry.id   deab9880f45455c384bc8eec2412faea
#
_cell.length_a   1.000
_cell.length_b   1.000
_cell.length_c   1.000
_cell.angle_alpha   90.00
_cell.angle_beta   90.00
_cell.angle_gamma   90.00
#
_symmetry.space_group_name_H-M   'P 1'
#
loop_
_entity.id
_entity.type
_entity.pdbx_description
1 polymer ?
#
loop_
_entity_poly.entity_id
_entity_poly.type
_entity_poly.pdbx_seq_one_letter_code
_entity_poly.pdbx_strand_id
1 'polypeptide(L)'
;MAAIDPSELKGRKLGRVLTKLGRVTRDQVHEALAIQQTRKVPIGQLLVELNYCTQRDVMEALAGQAGMSYLSLEGFDIPEDIREVIPAESVRSYEVVPLEYNKTSRRLKIAMKSPDNFRAVDDLRLLLGGNVDAVVGDPAAIDALIKKHFSKQESITDVVSELASDERIKNLGARGGDSIDIDALMEMAGDNQVIKLLNLVLLQAIKDRASDIHFEPFENEFKMRYRIDGVLYEMVPPPKQLGPAITSRVKVMANLDIAERRLPQDGR
;
A
#
# COMPACT_ATOMS: atom_id res chain seq x y z
N MET A 1 15.01 33.07 -11.12
CA MET A 1 16.34 32.46 -11.18
C MET A 1 16.27 31.36 -12.25
N ALA A 2 17.23 31.30 -13.16
CA ALA A 2 17.29 30.23 -14.15
C ALA A 2 17.48 28.87 -13.43
N ALA A 3 16.71 27.86 -13.82
CA ALA A 3 16.87 26.51 -13.28
C ALA A 3 18.28 26.02 -13.62
N ILE A 4 19.06 25.67 -12.59
CA ILE A 4 20.40 25.12 -12.76
C ILE A 4 20.25 23.70 -13.29
N ASP A 5 20.97 23.37 -14.37
CA ASP A 5 20.94 22.02 -14.94
C ASP A 5 21.49 21.02 -13.90
N PRO A 6 20.72 19.95 -13.55
CA PRO A 6 21.16 18.94 -12.60
C PRO A 6 22.51 18.29 -12.97
N SER A 7 22.84 18.23 -14.27
CA SER A 7 24.13 17.69 -14.73
C SER A 7 25.35 18.49 -14.24
N GLU A 8 25.20 19.80 -14.02
CA GLU A 8 26.25 20.64 -13.48
C GLU A 8 26.50 20.44 -11.96
N LEU A 9 25.56 19.83 -11.27
CA LEU A 9 25.60 19.58 -9.83
C LEU A 9 26.13 18.18 -9.50
N LYS A 10 26.14 17.28 -10.49
CA LYS A 10 26.51 15.87 -10.34
C LYS A 10 27.88 15.69 -9.70
N GLY A 11 27.95 14.79 -8.68
CA GLY A 11 29.18 14.42 -8.00
C GLY A 11 29.77 15.47 -7.04
N ARG A 12 29.11 16.63 -6.87
CA ARG A 12 29.56 17.68 -5.92
C ARG A 12 29.10 17.33 -4.50
N LYS A 13 29.87 17.78 -3.48
CA LYS A 13 29.49 17.64 -2.07
C LYS A 13 28.20 18.43 -1.78
N LEU A 14 27.30 17.87 -0.95
CA LEU A 14 25.96 18.44 -0.63
C LEU A 14 26.01 19.93 -0.25
N GLY A 15 26.92 20.33 0.65
CA GLY A 15 27.06 21.73 1.04
C GLY A 15 27.42 22.69 -0.13
N ARG A 16 28.20 22.21 -1.10
CA ARG A 16 28.50 22.99 -2.32
C ARG A 16 27.29 23.11 -3.24
N VAL A 17 26.50 22.03 -3.34
CA VAL A 17 25.26 22.04 -4.13
C VAL A 17 24.28 23.02 -3.54
N LEU A 18 24.01 22.94 -2.23
CA LEU A 18 23.13 23.85 -1.50
C LEU A 18 23.56 25.32 -1.62
N THR A 19 24.86 25.58 -1.56
CA THR A 19 25.42 26.94 -1.76
C THR A 19 25.22 27.42 -3.21
N LYS A 20 25.43 26.54 -4.21
CA LYS A 20 25.20 26.87 -5.62
C LYS A 20 23.71 27.12 -5.92
N LEU A 21 22.81 26.38 -5.27
CA LEU A 21 21.36 26.59 -5.33
C LEU A 21 20.91 27.86 -4.56
N GLY A 22 21.81 28.52 -3.82
CA GLY A 22 21.50 29.72 -3.05
C GLY A 22 20.65 29.46 -1.81
N ARG A 23 20.60 28.22 -1.33
CA ARG A 23 19.80 27.81 -0.16
C ARG A 23 20.53 28.06 1.16
N VAL A 24 21.86 27.98 1.17
CA VAL A 24 22.71 28.21 2.34
C VAL A 24 23.93 29.03 1.95
N THR A 25 24.53 29.71 2.91
CA THR A 25 25.80 30.41 2.76
C THR A 25 26.98 29.49 3.04
N ARG A 26 28.20 29.89 2.63
CA ARG A 26 29.42 29.15 2.92
C ARG A 26 29.69 29.04 4.41
N ASP A 27 29.42 30.11 5.16
CA ASP A 27 29.68 30.17 6.61
C ASP A 27 28.73 29.19 7.36
N GLN A 28 27.45 29.11 6.97
CA GLN A 28 26.50 28.15 7.51
C GLN A 28 26.94 26.68 7.27
N VAL A 29 27.48 26.42 6.07
CA VAL A 29 28.01 25.08 5.76
C VAL A 29 29.25 24.76 6.62
N HIS A 30 30.14 25.76 6.84
CA HIS A 30 31.32 25.55 7.70
C HIS A 30 30.93 25.32 9.16
N GLU A 31 29.96 26.05 9.68
CA GLU A 31 29.43 25.84 11.03
C GLU A 31 28.80 24.43 11.20
N ALA A 32 27.96 24.03 10.26
CA ALA A 32 27.38 22.68 10.26
C ALA A 32 28.43 21.57 10.19
N LEU A 33 29.52 21.77 9.43
CA LEU A 33 30.63 20.83 9.36
C LEU A 33 31.40 20.72 10.69
N ALA A 34 31.58 21.83 11.40
CA ALA A 34 32.21 21.83 12.73
C ALA A 34 31.37 21.03 13.74
N ILE A 35 30.07 21.21 13.73
CA ILE A 35 29.12 20.45 14.58
C ILE A 35 29.09 18.98 14.20
N GLN A 36 29.19 18.65 12.92
CA GLN A 36 29.21 17.28 12.42
C GLN A 36 30.34 16.45 12.99
N GLN A 37 31.51 17.04 13.19
CA GLN A 37 32.68 16.35 13.79
C GLN A 37 32.39 15.82 15.19
N THR A 38 31.53 16.52 15.95
CA THR A 38 31.16 16.11 17.32
C THR A 38 29.94 15.19 17.37
N ARG A 39 28.93 15.43 16.52
CA ARG A 39 27.63 14.74 16.60
C ARG A 39 27.48 13.52 15.68
N LYS A 40 28.33 13.34 14.67
CA LYS A 40 28.27 12.25 13.67
C LYS A 40 26.90 12.14 12.93
N VAL A 41 26.22 13.24 12.75
CA VAL A 41 24.93 13.33 12.05
C VAL A 41 25.16 13.78 10.60
N PRO A 42 24.37 13.34 9.60
CA PRO A 42 24.48 13.81 8.23
C PRO A 42 24.35 15.35 8.13
N ILE A 43 25.19 16.00 7.33
CA ILE A 43 25.22 17.45 7.21
C ILE A 43 23.87 18.06 6.77
N GLY A 44 23.12 17.36 5.90
CA GLY A 44 21.79 17.80 5.47
C GLY A 44 20.82 17.94 6.64
N GLN A 45 20.83 16.97 7.55
CA GLN A 45 19.98 16.97 8.74
C GLN A 45 20.40 18.10 9.70
N LEU A 46 21.70 18.33 9.91
CA LEU A 46 22.19 19.42 10.75
C LEU A 46 21.78 20.80 10.20
N LEU A 47 21.87 21.00 8.89
CA LEU A 47 21.45 22.25 8.27
C LEU A 47 19.96 22.54 8.46
N VAL A 48 19.12 21.49 8.46
CA VAL A 48 17.68 21.60 8.75
C VAL A 48 17.45 21.87 10.24
N GLU A 49 18.12 21.14 11.15
CA GLU A 49 18.03 21.35 12.60
C GLU A 49 18.45 22.79 13.01
N LEU A 50 19.46 23.35 12.34
CA LEU A 50 19.91 24.73 12.52
C LEU A 50 19.01 25.77 11.81
N ASN A 51 17.92 25.35 11.15
CA ASN A 51 17.02 26.19 10.39
C ASN A 51 17.69 27.02 9.27
N TYR A 52 18.80 26.52 8.71
CA TYR A 52 19.49 27.17 7.58
C TYR A 52 18.86 26.84 6.22
N CYS A 53 18.21 25.68 6.11
CA CYS A 53 17.45 25.27 4.94
C CYS A 53 16.30 24.34 5.32
N THR A 54 15.39 24.11 4.38
CA THR A 54 14.28 23.17 4.55
C THR A 54 14.67 21.75 4.15
N GLN A 55 13.91 20.75 4.62
CA GLN A 55 14.07 19.37 4.17
C GLN A 55 13.95 19.23 2.65
N ARG A 56 13.08 20.02 2.04
CA ARG A 56 12.90 20.08 0.58
C ARG A 56 14.17 20.56 -0.13
N ASP A 57 14.84 21.59 0.41
CA ASP A 57 16.09 22.10 -0.17
C ASP A 57 17.19 21.05 -0.13
N VAL A 58 17.25 20.26 0.94
CA VAL A 58 18.19 19.14 1.08
C VAL A 58 17.89 18.05 0.04
N MET A 59 16.62 17.70 -0.17
CA MET A 59 16.22 16.71 -1.18
C MET A 59 16.51 17.18 -2.60
N GLU A 60 16.24 18.45 -2.91
CA GLU A 60 16.59 19.06 -4.20
C GLU A 60 18.11 19.02 -4.45
N ALA A 61 18.90 19.30 -3.42
CA ALA A 61 20.35 19.24 -3.52
C ALA A 61 20.89 17.82 -3.65
N LEU A 62 20.31 16.83 -2.98
CA LEU A 62 20.66 15.41 -3.13
C LEU A 62 20.30 14.90 -4.53
N ALA A 63 19.14 15.26 -5.07
CA ALA A 63 18.78 14.97 -6.44
C ALA A 63 19.80 15.55 -7.43
N GLY A 64 20.15 16.83 -7.28
CA GLY A 64 21.16 17.48 -8.10
C GLY A 64 22.54 16.83 -7.97
N GLN A 65 22.94 16.37 -6.79
CA GLN A 65 24.20 15.64 -6.56
C GLN A 65 24.25 14.33 -7.36
N ALA A 66 23.12 13.66 -7.49
CA ALA A 66 23.00 12.45 -8.33
C ALA A 66 22.83 12.75 -9.82
N GLY A 67 22.65 14.02 -10.21
CA GLY A 67 22.37 14.44 -11.58
C GLY A 67 20.91 14.24 -11.98
N MET A 68 20.00 14.17 -11.00
CA MET A 68 18.57 14.02 -11.17
C MET A 68 17.83 15.31 -10.88
N SER A 69 16.65 15.48 -11.48
CA SER A 69 15.76 16.59 -11.15
C SER A 69 14.95 16.27 -9.89
N TYR A 70 14.63 17.29 -9.11
CA TYR A 70 13.63 17.20 -8.04
C TYR A 70 12.27 17.66 -8.58
N LEU A 71 11.21 16.93 -8.27
CA LEU A 71 9.84 17.27 -8.65
C LEU A 71 8.95 17.31 -7.40
N SER A 72 8.28 18.44 -7.18
CA SER A 72 7.21 18.50 -6.19
C SER A 72 6.00 17.74 -6.71
N LEU A 73 5.50 16.81 -5.88
CA LEU A 73 4.32 16.00 -6.20
C LEU A 73 3.06 16.50 -5.49
N GLU A 74 3.08 17.71 -4.93
CA GLU A 74 1.92 18.33 -4.30
C GLU A 74 0.77 18.49 -5.30
N GLY A 75 -0.38 17.92 -4.98
CA GLY A 75 -1.56 17.96 -5.85
C GLY A 75 -1.47 17.10 -7.11
N PHE A 76 -0.38 16.34 -7.28
CA PHE A 76 -0.25 15.41 -8.39
C PHE A 76 -1.15 14.18 -8.16
N ASP A 77 -1.82 13.72 -9.21
CA ASP A 77 -2.56 12.46 -9.21
C ASP A 77 -2.09 11.59 -10.38
N ILE A 78 -2.06 10.27 -10.18
CA ILE A 78 -1.55 9.35 -11.18
C ILE A 78 -2.67 9.06 -12.19
N PRO A 79 -2.48 9.38 -13.49
CA PRO A 79 -3.46 9.06 -14.54
C PRO A 79 -3.74 7.55 -14.62
N GLU A 80 -4.99 7.18 -14.95
CA GLU A 80 -5.40 5.77 -14.97
C GLU A 80 -4.62 4.93 -15.99
N ASP A 81 -4.32 5.50 -17.14
CA ASP A 81 -3.58 4.85 -18.22
C ASP A 81 -2.12 4.52 -17.85
N ILE A 82 -1.59 5.12 -16.80
CA ILE A 82 -0.21 4.92 -16.34
C ILE A 82 -0.16 3.95 -15.13
N ARG A 83 -1.26 3.78 -14.40
CA ARG A 83 -1.30 2.91 -13.21
C ARG A 83 -0.99 1.45 -13.53
N GLU A 84 -1.37 0.99 -14.72
CA GLU A 84 -1.18 -0.41 -15.14
C GLU A 84 0.17 -0.67 -15.82
N VAL A 85 0.96 0.38 -16.10
CA VAL A 85 2.27 0.26 -16.77
C VAL A 85 3.29 -0.48 -15.92
N ILE A 86 3.24 -0.30 -14.60
CA ILE A 86 4.09 -1.00 -13.64
C ILE A 86 3.21 -1.87 -12.73
N PRO A 87 3.57 -3.14 -12.48
CA PRO A 87 2.88 -3.95 -11.49
C PRO A 87 2.86 -3.27 -10.11
N ALA A 88 1.70 -3.27 -9.45
CA ALA A 88 1.52 -2.63 -8.14
C ALA A 88 2.52 -3.14 -7.09
N GLU A 89 2.93 -4.39 -7.18
CA GLU A 89 3.95 -4.99 -6.32
C GLU A 89 5.33 -4.33 -6.51
N SER A 90 5.72 -4.08 -7.77
CA SER A 90 6.98 -3.39 -8.09
C SER A 90 6.96 -1.94 -7.59
N VAL A 91 5.83 -1.23 -7.75
CA VAL A 91 5.64 0.13 -7.21
C VAL A 91 5.87 0.15 -5.70
N ARG A 92 5.28 -0.81 -4.97
CA ARG A 92 5.43 -0.91 -3.50
C ARG A 92 6.84 -1.33 -3.08
N SER A 93 7.42 -2.34 -3.75
CA SER A 93 8.74 -2.88 -3.39
C SER A 93 9.87 -1.90 -3.64
N TYR A 94 9.77 -1.13 -4.72
CA TYR A 94 10.79 -0.13 -5.08
C TYR A 94 10.47 1.26 -4.54
N GLU A 95 9.29 1.47 -3.95
CA GLU A 95 8.83 2.77 -3.46
C GLU A 95 8.93 3.88 -4.52
N VAL A 96 8.45 3.58 -5.72
CA VAL A 96 8.46 4.48 -6.87
C VAL A 96 7.05 4.77 -7.36
N VAL A 97 6.86 5.92 -7.98
CA VAL A 97 5.57 6.33 -8.55
C VAL A 97 5.75 6.61 -10.03
N PRO A 98 4.96 5.99 -10.93
CA PRO A 98 4.98 6.34 -12.35
C PRO A 98 4.33 7.71 -12.56
N LEU A 99 4.98 8.57 -13.35
CA LEU A 99 4.53 9.94 -13.63
C LEU A 99 4.00 10.09 -15.05
N GLU A 100 4.75 9.60 -16.02
CA GLU A 100 4.46 9.69 -17.45
C GLU A 100 4.94 8.43 -18.16
N TYR A 101 4.17 7.98 -19.15
CA TYR A 101 4.57 6.88 -20.01
C TYR A 101 4.33 7.21 -21.46
N ASN A 102 5.38 7.18 -22.28
CA ASN A 102 5.29 7.33 -23.72
C ASN A 102 5.35 5.96 -24.38
N LYS A 103 4.22 5.50 -24.91
CA LYS A 103 4.07 4.18 -25.54
C LYS A 103 4.92 4.04 -26.81
N THR A 104 5.09 5.14 -27.59
CA THR A 104 5.84 5.11 -28.87
C THR A 104 7.33 4.97 -28.62
N SER A 105 7.89 5.71 -27.67
CA SER A 105 9.32 5.65 -27.33
C SER A 105 9.65 4.64 -26.23
N ARG A 106 8.65 3.96 -25.65
CA ARG A 106 8.78 3.09 -24.46
C ARG A 106 9.57 3.76 -23.32
N ARG A 107 9.27 5.03 -23.11
CA ARG A 107 9.96 5.83 -22.08
C ARG A 107 9.02 6.06 -20.91
N LEU A 108 9.44 5.58 -19.75
CA LEU A 108 8.73 5.77 -18.49
C LEU A 108 9.47 6.77 -17.63
N LYS A 109 8.75 7.75 -17.06
CA LYS A 109 9.27 8.67 -16.06
C LYS A 109 8.70 8.28 -14.71
N ILE A 110 9.59 8.11 -13.73
CA ILE A 110 9.24 7.70 -12.36
C ILE A 110 9.73 8.72 -11.34
N ALA A 111 9.00 8.88 -10.24
CA ALA A 111 9.48 9.55 -9.04
C ALA A 111 9.92 8.52 -8.00
N MET A 112 11.05 8.77 -7.35
CA MET A 112 11.60 7.95 -6.25
C MET A 112 11.91 8.81 -5.04
N LYS A 113 11.89 8.20 -3.84
CA LYS A 113 12.17 8.88 -2.58
C LYS A 113 13.65 9.26 -2.41
N SER A 114 14.55 8.46 -2.98
CA SER A 114 15.99 8.67 -2.86
C SER A 114 16.68 8.49 -4.21
N PRO A 115 17.68 9.31 -4.53
CA PRO A 115 18.46 9.15 -5.75
C PRO A 115 19.34 7.89 -5.78
N ASP A 116 19.52 7.22 -4.64
CA ASP A 116 20.37 6.03 -4.52
C ASP A 116 19.70 4.73 -4.96
N ASN A 117 18.39 4.78 -5.27
CA ASN A 117 17.62 3.60 -5.66
C ASN A 117 17.81 3.23 -7.14
N PHE A 118 19.07 3.05 -7.57
CA PHE A 118 19.40 2.67 -8.95
C PHE A 118 18.85 1.30 -9.34
N ARG A 119 18.72 0.39 -8.36
CA ARG A 119 18.18 -0.96 -8.57
C ARG A 119 16.75 -0.90 -9.13
N ALA A 120 15.91 -0.02 -8.60
CA ALA A 120 14.55 0.17 -9.11
C ALA A 120 14.54 0.58 -10.59
N VAL A 121 15.44 1.48 -10.98
CA VAL A 121 15.54 1.97 -12.36
C VAL A 121 15.95 0.84 -13.30
N ASP A 122 16.94 0.02 -12.92
CA ASP A 122 17.46 -1.05 -13.75
C ASP A 122 16.46 -2.21 -13.88
N ASP A 123 15.82 -2.60 -12.78
CA ASP A 123 14.80 -3.66 -12.78
C ASP A 123 13.56 -3.24 -13.59
N LEU A 124 13.13 -1.99 -13.50
CA LEU A 124 12.02 -1.46 -14.29
C LEU A 124 12.38 -1.35 -15.78
N ARG A 125 13.64 -1.04 -16.13
CA ARG A 125 14.10 -1.08 -17.54
C ARG A 125 14.01 -2.48 -18.12
N LEU A 126 14.43 -3.49 -17.34
CA LEU A 126 14.34 -4.89 -17.75
C LEU A 126 12.88 -5.33 -17.91
N LEU A 127 12.02 -4.96 -16.98
CA LEU A 127 10.61 -5.33 -16.98
C LEU A 127 9.85 -4.74 -18.16
N LEU A 128 10.11 -3.46 -18.49
CA LEU A 128 9.41 -2.74 -19.56
C LEU A 128 10.05 -2.89 -20.94
N GLY A 129 11.30 -3.36 -21.00
CA GLY A 129 12.07 -3.39 -22.25
C GLY A 129 12.22 -2.00 -22.88
N GLY A 130 12.31 -0.93 -22.05
CA GLY A 130 12.35 0.46 -22.47
C GLY A 130 13.22 1.35 -21.57
N ASN A 131 13.21 2.65 -21.85
CA ASN A 131 13.97 3.63 -21.08
C ASN A 131 13.19 4.09 -19.84
N VAL A 132 13.87 4.19 -18.70
CA VAL A 132 13.31 4.73 -17.46
C VAL A 132 14.08 5.97 -17.05
N ASP A 133 13.38 7.09 -16.96
CA ASP A 133 13.90 8.36 -16.45
C ASP A 133 13.45 8.55 -15.00
N ALA A 134 14.39 8.70 -14.10
CA ALA A 134 14.10 8.85 -12.69
C ALA A 134 14.24 10.31 -12.24
N VAL A 135 13.30 10.76 -11.43
CA VAL A 135 13.35 12.03 -10.71
C VAL A 135 13.18 11.77 -9.21
N VAL A 136 13.67 12.66 -8.38
CA VAL A 136 13.48 12.57 -6.92
C VAL A 136 12.24 13.38 -6.56
N GLY A 137 11.36 12.80 -5.75
CA GLY A 137 10.17 13.47 -5.23
C GLY A 137 10.14 13.53 -3.71
N ASP A 138 9.16 14.26 -3.17
CA ASP A 138 8.92 14.28 -1.73
C ASP A 138 8.52 12.87 -1.23
N PRO A 139 9.24 12.29 -0.26
CA PRO A 139 8.94 10.97 0.28
C PRO A 139 7.51 10.83 0.80
N ALA A 140 7.00 11.86 1.51
CA ALA A 140 5.64 11.83 2.06
C ALA A 140 4.57 11.84 0.94
N ALA A 141 4.79 12.61 -0.13
CA ALA A 141 3.88 12.63 -1.27
C ALA A 141 3.91 11.31 -2.05
N ILE A 142 5.10 10.70 -2.22
CA ILE A 142 5.25 9.38 -2.84
C ILE A 142 4.49 8.33 -2.04
N ASP A 143 4.64 8.29 -0.70
CA ASP A 143 3.91 7.36 0.18
C ASP A 143 2.40 7.53 0.06
N ALA A 144 1.93 8.77 0.06
CA ALA A 144 0.50 9.07 -0.10
C ALA A 144 -0.05 8.58 -1.44
N LEU A 145 0.69 8.77 -2.54
CA LEU A 145 0.31 8.30 -3.87
C LEU A 145 0.32 6.78 -3.97
N ILE A 146 1.34 6.11 -3.42
CA ILE A 146 1.40 4.64 -3.35
C ILE A 146 0.22 4.10 -2.54
N LYS A 147 -0.05 4.68 -1.38
CA LYS A 147 -1.19 4.29 -0.54
C LYS A 147 -2.53 4.52 -1.23
N LYS A 148 -2.67 5.62 -1.97
CA LYS A 148 -3.92 5.97 -2.66
C LYS A 148 -4.21 5.05 -3.87
N HIS A 149 -3.19 4.74 -4.69
CA HIS A 149 -3.38 4.09 -5.98
C HIS A 149 -2.86 2.65 -6.07
N PHE A 150 -1.90 2.27 -5.22
CA PHE A 150 -1.23 0.97 -5.24
C PHE A 150 -1.28 0.26 -3.88
N SER A 151 -2.18 0.70 -2.97
CA SER A 151 -2.43 -0.09 -1.76
C SER A 151 -2.75 -1.53 -2.18
N LYS A 152 -2.21 -2.50 -1.44
CA LYS A 152 -2.59 -3.89 -1.62
C LYS A 152 -4.11 -3.94 -1.43
N GLN A 153 -4.87 -4.11 -2.52
CA GLN A 153 -6.26 -4.54 -2.36
C GLN A 153 -6.13 -5.92 -1.75
N GLU A 154 -6.38 -5.99 -0.44
CA GLU A 154 -6.47 -7.28 0.23
C GLU A 154 -7.52 -8.08 -0.51
N SER A 155 -7.10 -9.18 -1.09
CA SER A 155 -8.02 -10.09 -1.75
C SER A 155 -8.69 -10.97 -0.68
N ILE A 156 -9.87 -11.50 -0.99
CA ILE A 156 -10.51 -12.51 -0.15
C ILE A 156 -9.53 -13.65 0.14
N THR A 157 -8.75 -14.04 -0.86
CA THR A 157 -7.74 -15.12 -0.74
C THR A 157 -6.67 -14.79 0.30
N ASP A 158 -6.17 -13.54 0.35
CA ASP A 158 -5.17 -13.12 1.33
C ASP A 158 -5.73 -13.21 2.75
N VAL A 159 -6.94 -12.68 2.97
CA VAL A 159 -7.60 -12.70 4.28
C VAL A 159 -7.96 -14.12 4.70
N VAL A 160 -8.44 -14.96 3.78
CA VAL A 160 -8.74 -16.38 4.06
C VAL A 160 -7.47 -17.13 4.43
N SER A 161 -6.34 -16.88 3.75
CA SER A 161 -5.06 -17.52 4.07
C SER A 161 -4.52 -17.10 5.43
N GLU A 162 -4.68 -15.82 5.79
CA GLU A 162 -4.32 -15.30 7.12
C GLU A 162 -5.17 -15.95 8.21
N LEU A 163 -6.50 -16.00 8.03
CA LEU A 163 -7.43 -16.65 8.93
C LEU A 163 -7.16 -18.15 9.08
N ALA A 164 -6.80 -18.84 8.01
CA ALA A 164 -6.46 -20.27 8.05
C ALA A 164 -5.15 -20.54 8.82
N SER A 165 -4.27 -19.57 8.92
CA SER A 165 -3.00 -19.66 9.68
C SER A 165 -3.16 -19.34 11.17
N ASP A 166 -4.22 -18.63 11.57
CA ASP A 166 -4.45 -18.19 12.97
C ASP A 166 -4.69 -19.41 13.89
N GLU A 167 -3.83 -19.55 14.91
CA GLU A 167 -3.92 -20.66 15.88
C GLU A 167 -5.21 -20.63 16.71
N ARG A 168 -5.80 -19.45 16.92
CA ARG A 168 -7.08 -19.30 17.63
C ARG A 168 -8.20 -20.00 16.86
N ILE A 169 -8.21 -19.88 15.53
CA ILE A 169 -9.22 -20.49 14.66
C ILE A 169 -9.01 -22.00 14.55
N LYS A 170 -7.76 -22.47 14.48
CA LYS A 170 -7.42 -23.90 14.49
C LYS A 170 -7.87 -24.59 15.78
N ASN A 171 -7.71 -23.92 16.91
CA ASN A 171 -8.09 -24.46 18.23
C ASN A 171 -9.61 -24.53 18.45
N LEU A 172 -10.41 -23.78 17.71
CA LEU A 172 -11.87 -23.87 17.73
C LEU A 172 -12.38 -25.20 17.17
N GLY A 173 -11.72 -25.73 16.15
CA GLY A 173 -12.05 -27.05 15.60
C GLY A 173 -11.75 -28.21 16.55
N ALA A 174 -10.86 -28.03 17.52
CA ALA A 174 -10.48 -29.06 18.50
C ALA A 174 -11.42 -29.14 19.70
N ARG A 175 -12.23 -28.12 19.96
CA ARG A 175 -13.28 -28.10 21.01
C ARG A 175 -14.63 -28.60 20.47
N GLY A 176 -14.63 -29.75 19.81
CA GLY A 176 -15.83 -30.40 19.33
C GLY A 176 -16.77 -30.78 20.49
N GLY A 177 -17.79 -29.98 20.70
CA GLY A 177 -18.85 -30.22 21.65
C GLY A 177 -20.07 -29.36 21.33
N ASP A 178 -21.27 -29.95 21.45
CA ASP A 178 -22.58 -29.39 21.10
C ASP A 178 -22.99 -28.07 21.82
N SER A 179 -22.14 -27.51 22.68
CA SER A 179 -22.35 -26.28 23.41
C SER A 179 -21.35 -25.20 22.94
N ILE A 180 -21.62 -24.60 21.79
CA ILE A 180 -20.89 -23.38 21.41
C ILE A 180 -21.47 -22.25 22.26
N ASP A 181 -20.64 -21.66 23.10
CA ASP A 181 -20.99 -20.52 23.95
C ASP A 181 -21.39 -19.33 23.06
N ILE A 182 -22.57 -18.77 23.31
CA ILE A 182 -23.11 -17.64 22.55
C ILE A 182 -22.19 -16.42 22.71
N ASP A 183 -21.61 -16.23 23.91
CA ASP A 183 -20.71 -15.12 24.17
C ASP A 183 -19.41 -15.25 23.37
N ALA A 184 -18.85 -16.44 23.26
CA ALA A 184 -17.69 -16.71 22.41
C ALA A 184 -18.00 -16.50 20.91
N LEU A 185 -19.20 -16.83 20.45
CA LEU A 185 -19.63 -16.55 19.07
C LEU A 185 -19.81 -15.06 18.81
N MET A 186 -20.34 -14.31 19.78
CA MET A 186 -20.47 -12.86 19.66
C MET A 186 -19.10 -12.18 19.63
N GLU A 187 -18.17 -12.61 20.46
CA GLU A 187 -16.79 -12.11 20.45
C GLU A 187 -16.14 -12.36 19.08
N MET A 188 -16.26 -13.56 18.56
CA MET A 188 -15.74 -13.90 17.23
C MET A 188 -16.44 -13.19 16.08
N ALA A 189 -17.75 -12.99 16.16
CA ALA A 189 -18.52 -12.21 15.18
C ALA A 189 -18.12 -10.72 15.20
N GLY A 190 -17.58 -10.24 16.33
CA GLY A 190 -16.98 -8.92 16.49
C GLY A 190 -15.51 -8.84 16.10
N ASP A 191 -14.86 -9.96 15.78
CA ASP A 191 -13.46 -9.97 15.38
C ASP A 191 -13.26 -9.18 14.08
N ASN A 192 -12.28 -8.29 14.11
CA ASN A 192 -11.96 -7.41 12.98
C ASN A 192 -11.67 -8.18 11.69
N GLN A 193 -11.11 -9.39 11.78
CA GLN A 193 -10.80 -10.22 10.62
C GLN A 193 -12.06 -10.81 9.97
N VAL A 194 -13.05 -11.25 10.76
CA VAL A 194 -14.35 -11.73 10.26
C VAL A 194 -15.14 -10.60 9.60
N ILE A 195 -15.12 -9.41 10.23
CA ILE A 195 -15.76 -8.20 9.67
C ILE A 195 -15.11 -7.83 8.35
N LYS A 196 -13.76 -7.84 8.30
CA LYS A 196 -12.98 -7.53 7.12
C LYS A 196 -13.25 -8.51 5.97
N LEU A 197 -13.29 -9.81 6.27
CA LEU A 197 -13.64 -10.85 5.29
C LEU A 197 -15.01 -10.60 4.68
N LEU A 198 -16.04 -10.40 5.51
CA LEU A 198 -17.40 -10.13 5.03
C LEU A 198 -17.48 -8.86 4.18
N ASN A 199 -16.83 -7.78 4.59
CA ASN A 199 -16.79 -6.55 3.81
C ASN A 199 -16.13 -6.74 2.44
N LEU A 200 -15.05 -7.52 2.36
CA LEU A 200 -14.41 -7.85 1.09
C LEU A 200 -15.29 -8.73 0.20
N VAL A 201 -15.97 -9.72 0.80
CA VAL A 201 -16.91 -10.61 0.10
C VAL A 201 -18.05 -9.78 -0.50
N LEU A 202 -18.66 -8.88 0.28
CA LEU A 202 -19.74 -7.99 -0.19
C LEU A 202 -19.23 -7.05 -1.30
N LEU A 203 -18.07 -6.44 -1.12
CA LEU A 203 -17.49 -5.54 -2.11
C LEU A 203 -17.19 -6.26 -3.43
N GLN A 204 -16.64 -7.47 -3.36
CA GLN A 204 -16.36 -8.28 -4.54
C GLN A 204 -17.65 -8.69 -5.25
N ALA A 205 -18.67 -9.12 -4.51
CA ALA A 205 -19.98 -9.47 -5.08
C ALA A 205 -20.61 -8.28 -5.83
N ILE A 206 -20.50 -7.05 -5.29
CA ILE A 206 -20.97 -5.84 -5.98
C ILE A 206 -20.18 -5.59 -7.26
N LYS A 207 -18.85 -5.73 -7.23
CA LYS A 207 -17.98 -5.57 -8.41
C LYS A 207 -18.33 -6.57 -9.51
N ASP A 208 -18.58 -7.82 -9.12
CA ASP A 208 -18.91 -8.92 -10.03
C ASP A 208 -20.40 -8.92 -10.43
N ARG A 209 -21.19 -7.94 -9.94
CA ARG A 209 -22.63 -7.80 -10.18
C ARG A 209 -23.41 -9.06 -9.79
N ALA A 210 -23.02 -9.71 -8.69
CA ALA A 210 -23.73 -10.85 -8.17
C ALA A 210 -25.11 -10.44 -7.64
N SER A 211 -26.14 -11.23 -7.93
CA SER A 211 -27.50 -11.05 -7.39
C SER A 211 -27.60 -11.58 -5.97
N ASP A 212 -26.89 -12.64 -5.65
CA ASP A 212 -26.93 -13.35 -4.36
C ASP A 212 -25.55 -13.82 -3.93
N ILE A 213 -25.35 -13.90 -2.61
CA ILE A 213 -24.21 -14.54 -1.97
C ILE A 213 -24.74 -15.68 -1.11
N HIS A 214 -24.20 -16.87 -1.34
CA HIS A 214 -24.57 -18.07 -0.59
C HIS A 214 -23.41 -18.48 0.32
N PHE A 215 -23.65 -18.48 1.61
CA PHE A 215 -22.79 -19.08 2.63
C PHE A 215 -23.40 -20.42 3.06
N GLU A 216 -22.76 -21.52 2.73
CA GLU A 216 -23.30 -22.85 2.87
C GLU A 216 -22.43 -23.71 3.77
N PRO A 217 -22.78 -23.87 5.05
CA PRO A 217 -22.11 -24.80 5.94
C PRO A 217 -22.53 -26.23 5.61
N PHE A 218 -21.57 -27.07 5.26
CA PHE A 218 -21.72 -28.52 5.13
C PHE A 218 -21.02 -29.23 6.30
N GLU A 219 -21.26 -30.54 6.43
CA GLU A 219 -20.67 -31.29 7.52
C GLU A 219 -19.14 -31.26 7.53
N ASN A 220 -18.49 -31.29 6.37
CA ASN A 220 -17.03 -31.35 6.24
C ASN A 220 -16.38 -30.11 5.63
N GLU A 221 -17.17 -29.23 5.04
CA GLU A 221 -16.67 -28.04 4.34
C GLU A 221 -17.61 -26.83 4.54
N PHE A 222 -17.12 -25.66 4.24
CA PHE A 222 -17.90 -24.43 4.19
C PHE A 222 -17.77 -23.86 2.78
N LYS A 223 -18.88 -23.77 2.03
CA LYS A 223 -18.86 -23.21 0.67
C LYS A 223 -19.34 -21.77 0.66
N MET A 224 -18.73 -20.98 -0.22
CA MET A 224 -19.17 -19.64 -0.54
C MET A 224 -19.36 -19.54 -2.04
N ARG A 225 -20.55 -19.12 -2.47
CA ARG A 225 -20.90 -19.03 -3.89
C ARG A 225 -21.58 -17.70 -4.20
N TYR A 226 -21.28 -17.14 -5.38
CA TYR A 226 -21.96 -15.99 -5.95
C TYR A 226 -22.86 -16.43 -7.07
N ARG A 227 -24.06 -15.83 -7.15
CA ARG A 227 -24.92 -15.97 -8.33
C ARG A 227 -24.68 -14.78 -9.24
N ILE A 228 -24.10 -15.03 -10.43
CA ILE A 228 -23.82 -14.02 -11.45
C ILE A 228 -24.56 -14.47 -12.71
N ASP A 229 -25.44 -13.63 -13.27
CA ASP A 229 -26.24 -13.92 -14.45
C ASP A 229 -27.01 -15.27 -14.36
N GLY A 230 -27.52 -15.60 -13.16
CA GLY A 230 -28.27 -16.83 -12.88
C GLY A 230 -27.41 -18.08 -12.58
N VAL A 231 -26.08 -18.01 -12.79
CA VAL A 231 -25.15 -19.12 -12.57
C VAL A 231 -24.45 -18.98 -11.21
N LEU A 232 -24.31 -20.08 -10.48
CA LEU A 232 -23.58 -20.10 -9.21
C LEU A 232 -22.09 -20.42 -9.46
N TYR A 233 -21.23 -19.48 -9.04
CA TYR A 233 -19.78 -19.62 -9.09
C TYR A 233 -19.24 -19.84 -7.68
N GLU A 234 -18.42 -20.88 -7.51
CA GLU A 234 -17.75 -21.16 -6.24
C GLU A 234 -16.56 -20.23 -6.05
N MET A 235 -16.55 -19.56 -4.89
CA MET A 235 -15.48 -18.64 -4.48
C MET A 235 -14.54 -19.35 -3.50
N VAL A 236 -13.39 -18.72 -3.19
CA VAL A 236 -12.45 -19.25 -2.20
C VAL A 236 -13.16 -19.38 -0.85
N PRO A 237 -13.35 -20.60 -0.32
CA PRO A 237 -14.08 -20.80 0.90
C PRO A 237 -13.28 -20.36 2.12
N PRO A 238 -13.91 -19.71 3.12
CA PRO A 238 -13.27 -19.50 4.41
C PRO A 238 -13.08 -20.82 5.17
N PRO A 239 -12.17 -20.84 6.17
CA PRO A 239 -12.02 -22.01 7.04
C PRO A 239 -13.36 -22.42 7.65
N LYS A 240 -13.66 -23.74 7.68
CA LYS A 240 -14.93 -24.29 8.18
C LYS A 240 -15.28 -23.80 9.59
N GLN A 241 -14.27 -23.66 10.45
CA GLN A 241 -14.40 -23.23 11.83
C GLN A 241 -15.00 -21.83 11.97
N LEU A 242 -14.91 -20.99 10.94
CA LEU A 242 -15.48 -19.65 10.93
C LEU A 242 -16.95 -19.60 10.54
N GLY A 243 -17.54 -20.71 10.07
CA GLY A 243 -18.95 -20.75 9.65
C GLY A 243 -19.91 -20.18 10.68
N PRO A 244 -19.85 -20.58 11.96
CA PRO A 244 -20.71 -20.04 13.01
C PRO A 244 -20.50 -18.54 13.25
N ALA A 245 -19.25 -18.05 13.22
CA ALA A 245 -18.92 -16.63 13.42
C ALA A 245 -19.42 -15.78 12.25
N ILE A 246 -19.23 -16.25 11.01
CA ILE A 246 -19.72 -15.59 9.78
C ILE A 246 -21.25 -15.50 9.83
N THR A 247 -21.93 -16.60 10.18
CA THR A 247 -23.39 -16.63 10.28
C THR A 247 -23.90 -15.68 11.35
N SER A 248 -23.28 -15.68 12.54
CA SER A 248 -23.63 -14.74 13.62
C SER A 248 -23.42 -13.30 13.20
N ARG A 249 -22.33 -12.99 12.51
CA ARG A 249 -22.08 -11.63 12.02
C ARG A 249 -23.10 -11.18 10.99
N VAL A 250 -23.49 -12.05 10.04
CA VAL A 250 -24.54 -11.76 9.07
C VAL A 250 -25.87 -11.50 9.79
N LYS A 251 -26.22 -12.29 10.82
CA LYS A 251 -27.41 -12.05 11.65
C LYS A 251 -27.38 -10.71 12.36
N VAL A 252 -26.24 -10.33 12.96
CA VAL A 252 -26.07 -9.00 13.57
C VAL A 252 -26.31 -7.90 12.56
N MET A 253 -25.74 -8.03 11.36
CA MET A 253 -25.89 -7.00 10.29
C MET A 253 -27.33 -6.87 9.80
N ALA A 254 -28.10 -7.96 9.81
CA ALA A 254 -29.48 -8.01 9.36
C ALA A 254 -30.51 -7.88 10.50
N ASN A 255 -30.09 -7.55 11.74
CA ASN A 255 -30.91 -7.46 12.95
C ASN A 255 -31.74 -8.74 13.22
N LEU A 256 -31.14 -9.91 12.99
CA LEU A 256 -31.75 -11.22 13.25
C LEU A 256 -31.38 -11.75 14.63
N ASP A 257 -32.17 -12.70 15.15
CA ASP A 257 -31.88 -13.38 16.41
C ASP A 257 -30.70 -14.34 16.25
N ILE A 258 -29.63 -14.10 17.01
CA ILE A 258 -28.42 -14.92 16.99
C ILE A 258 -28.61 -16.24 17.73
N ALA A 259 -29.48 -16.27 18.74
CA ALA A 259 -29.76 -17.45 19.55
C ALA A 259 -30.58 -18.51 18.78
N GLU A 260 -31.47 -18.08 17.87
CA GLU A 260 -32.24 -18.99 17.04
C GLU A 260 -31.39 -19.62 15.94
N ARG A 261 -31.30 -20.94 15.91
CA ARG A 261 -30.46 -21.69 14.96
C ARG A 261 -31.24 -22.73 14.12
N ARG A 262 -32.51 -22.95 14.42
CA ARG A 262 -33.31 -24.02 13.81
C ARG A 262 -34.33 -23.49 12.81
N LEU A 263 -34.85 -22.30 13.06
CA LEU A 263 -35.89 -21.71 12.24
C LEU A 263 -35.27 -20.72 11.23
N PRO A 264 -35.79 -20.68 10.00
CA PRO A 264 -35.39 -19.69 9.02
C PRO A 264 -35.77 -18.29 9.51
N GLN A 265 -34.93 -17.33 9.20
CA GLN A 265 -35.15 -15.92 9.51
C GLN A 265 -34.88 -15.08 8.25
N ASP A 266 -35.56 -13.98 8.14
CA ASP A 266 -35.29 -12.94 7.16
C ASP A 266 -35.15 -11.60 7.84
N GLY A 267 -34.37 -10.71 7.25
CA GLY A 267 -34.06 -9.40 7.83
C GLY A 267 -33.37 -8.47 6.85
N ARG A 268 -33.09 -7.25 7.33
CA ARG A 268 -32.53 -6.20 6.48
C ARG A 268 -31.51 -5.36 7.24
#